data_a429d0bef67297719663e4f559f97aae
#
_entry.id   a429d0bef67297719663e4f559f97aae
#
_cell.length_a   1.000
_cell.length_b   1.000
_cell.length_c   1.000
_cell.angle_alpha   90.00
_cell.angle_beta   90.00
_cell.angle_gamma   90.00
#
_symmetry.space_group_name_H-M   'P 1'
#
loop_
_entity.id
_entity.type
_entity.pdbx_description
1 polymer ?
#
loop_
_entity_poly.entity_id
_entity_poly.type
_entity_poly.pdbx_seq_one_letter_code
_entity_poly.pdbx_strand_id
1 'polypeptide(L)'
;IILAAGNSQRFRSNIGKPYQKIAGKSLIEINLNKATKFRQIKKFILVYNKKDAKRVKSLKLKNVKLVVGGKNRQQSTLNALSYLVNQKGISKVLIHDVARPNFSTKLFASILSNMRNYRAVVPKIKVQDAIKQVIDSSKEEYVIGKKRDNLFFTQTPQAFNLKEIYYLHKTNSGKYKDDDISLYMDLNKVKFIEGEKSNFKITDKLDFENLRDIYKSKQSVGIGFDVHRLVPKRKLYLAGLNIKSKLGTLGHS
;
A
#
# COMPACT_ATOMS: atom_id res chain seq x y z
N ILE A 1 -7.32 -1.99 8.61
CA ILE A 1 -7.95 -0.74 8.11
C ILE A 1 -7.12 -0.23 6.95
N ILE A 2 -7.76 0.04 5.80
CA ILE A 2 -7.15 0.72 4.66
C ILE A 2 -7.80 2.11 4.55
N LEU A 3 -6.97 3.15 4.69
CA LEU A 3 -7.42 4.55 4.63
C LEU A 3 -7.39 5.06 3.19
N ALA A 4 -8.57 5.27 2.61
CA ALA A 4 -8.75 5.73 1.23
C ALA A 4 -9.68 6.98 1.12
N ALA A 5 -9.96 7.65 2.25
CA ALA A 5 -10.89 8.78 2.31
C ALA A 5 -10.27 10.15 1.97
N GLY A 6 -8.95 10.22 1.71
CA GLY A 6 -8.25 11.47 1.42
C GLY A 6 -8.72 12.14 0.12
N ASN A 7 -8.75 13.48 0.11
CA ASN A 7 -9.23 14.28 -1.04
C ASN A 7 -8.31 14.27 -2.26
N SER A 8 -7.09 13.70 -2.17
CA SER A 8 -6.13 13.59 -3.29
C SER A 8 -5.79 14.92 -4.00
N GLN A 9 -5.86 16.06 -3.30
CA GLN A 9 -5.70 17.41 -3.89
C GLN A 9 -4.42 17.57 -4.71
N ARG A 10 -3.28 17.10 -4.18
CA ARG A 10 -1.97 17.14 -4.85
C ARG A 10 -1.88 16.25 -6.09
N PHE A 11 -2.76 15.26 -6.21
CA PHE A 11 -2.76 14.32 -7.33
C PHE A 11 -3.39 14.88 -8.61
N ARG A 12 -4.18 15.96 -8.53
CA ARG A 12 -4.78 16.73 -9.64
C ARG A 12 -5.37 15.84 -10.75
N SER A 13 -6.24 14.91 -10.41
CA SER A 13 -6.89 14.00 -11.36
C SER A 13 -8.39 13.91 -11.11
N ASN A 14 -9.18 13.77 -12.19
CA ASN A 14 -10.64 13.58 -12.15
C ASN A 14 -11.04 12.26 -11.44
N ILE A 15 -10.11 11.30 -11.42
CA ILE A 15 -10.26 10.04 -10.68
C ILE A 15 -9.41 10.13 -9.43
N GLY A 16 -10.02 10.06 -8.25
CA GLY A 16 -9.32 10.09 -6.97
C GLY A 16 -8.23 9.02 -6.90
N LYS A 17 -7.08 9.35 -6.30
CA LYS A 17 -5.90 8.48 -6.18
C LYS A 17 -6.21 7.02 -5.80
N PRO A 18 -7.10 6.70 -4.82
CA PRO A 18 -7.39 5.31 -4.44
C PRO A 18 -7.90 4.43 -5.58
N TYR A 19 -8.51 5.06 -6.60
CA TYR A 19 -9.15 4.38 -7.74
C TYR A 19 -8.29 4.36 -9.00
N GLN A 20 -7.11 4.97 -8.98
CA GLN A 20 -6.13 4.88 -10.06
C GLN A 20 -5.70 3.44 -10.27
N LYS A 21 -5.56 3.01 -11.53
CA LYS A 21 -5.28 1.61 -11.89
C LYS A 21 -3.85 1.41 -12.35
N ILE A 22 -3.24 0.33 -11.88
CA ILE A 22 -1.97 -0.21 -12.36
C ILE A 22 -2.22 -1.68 -12.73
N ALA A 23 -1.86 -2.09 -13.92
CA ALA A 23 -2.12 -3.44 -14.43
C ALA A 23 -3.59 -3.87 -14.21
N GLY A 24 -4.54 -2.99 -14.54
CA GLY A 24 -5.98 -3.25 -14.44
C GLY A 24 -6.59 -3.18 -13.04
N LYS A 25 -5.79 -3.08 -11.97
CA LYS A 25 -6.25 -3.06 -10.56
C LYS A 25 -6.09 -1.68 -9.94
N SER A 26 -7.11 -1.21 -9.21
CA SER A 26 -7.03 0.03 -8.41
C SER A 26 -6.03 -0.12 -7.25
N LEU A 27 -5.54 1.03 -6.72
CA LEU A 27 -4.68 0.98 -5.53
C LEU A 27 -5.37 0.30 -4.34
N ILE A 28 -6.70 0.42 -4.22
CA ILE A 28 -7.49 -0.30 -3.21
C ILE A 28 -7.35 -1.82 -3.40
N GLU A 29 -7.58 -2.31 -4.61
CA GLU A 29 -7.50 -3.74 -4.93
C GLU A 29 -6.09 -4.28 -4.78
N ILE A 30 -5.06 -3.51 -5.16
CA ILE A 30 -3.65 -3.90 -4.97
C ILE A 30 -3.35 -4.11 -3.48
N ASN A 31 -3.73 -3.17 -2.62
CA ASN A 31 -3.52 -3.26 -1.18
C ASN A 31 -4.26 -4.46 -0.58
N LEU A 32 -5.55 -4.62 -0.91
CA LEU A 32 -6.35 -5.74 -0.42
C LEU A 32 -5.78 -7.09 -0.86
N ASN A 33 -5.43 -7.24 -2.13
CA ASN A 33 -4.88 -8.49 -2.68
C ASN A 33 -3.56 -8.90 -1.99
N LYS A 34 -2.75 -7.94 -1.55
CA LYS A 34 -1.55 -8.24 -0.76
C LYS A 34 -1.90 -8.65 0.67
N ALA A 35 -2.81 -7.92 1.32
CA ALA A 35 -3.18 -8.16 2.70
C ALA A 35 -3.98 -9.47 2.89
N THR A 36 -4.81 -9.87 1.93
CA THR A 36 -5.61 -11.11 1.99
C THR A 36 -4.78 -12.39 1.94
N LYS A 37 -3.50 -12.31 1.56
CA LYS A 37 -2.58 -13.45 1.63
C LYS A 37 -2.27 -13.89 3.07
N PHE A 38 -2.55 -13.05 4.06
CA PHE A 38 -2.25 -13.32 5.47
C PHE A 38 -3.50 -13.82 6.19
N ARG A 39 -3.56 -15.13 6.46
CA ARG A 39 -4.69 -15.81 7.11
C ARG A 39 -4.98 -15.29 8.53
N GLN A 40 -4.01 -14.65 9.18
CA GLN A 40 -4.18 -14.04 10.50
C GLN A 40 -5.10 -12.82 10.48
N ILE A 41 -5.30 -12.20 9.30
CA ILE A 41 -6.19 -11.07 9.15
C ILE A 41 -7.63 -11.55 9.02
N LYS A 42 -8.43 -11.31 10.05
CA LYS A 42 -9.82 -11.78 10.10
C LYS A 42 -10.82 -10.82 9.47
N LYS A 43 -10.52 -9.52 9.45
CA LYS A 43 -11.43 -8.50 8.92
C LYS A 43 -10.69 -7.44 8.15
N PHE A 44 -11.28 -7.00 7.05
CA PHE A 44 -10.80 -5.89 6.23
C PHE A 44 -11.80 -4.75 6.30
N ILE A 45 -11.29 -3.54 6.53
CA ILE A 45 -12.08 -2.32 6.58
C ILE A 45 -11.48 -1.33 5.59
N LEU A 46 -12.31 -0.87 4.67
CA LEU A 46 -11.96 0.20 3.75
C LEU A 46 -12.66 1.48 4.20
N VAL A 47 -11.87 2.49 4.53
CA VAL A 47 -12.37 3.82 4.84
C VAL A 47 -12.35 4.66 3.57
N TYR A 48 -13.50 5.11 3.12
CA TYR A 48 -13.65 5.79 1.84
C TYR A 48 -14.30 7.18 1.99
N ASN A 49 -14.10 8.05 1.02
CA ASN A 49 -14.73 9.37 1.00
C ASN A 49 -16.21 9.24 0.60
N LYS A 50 -17.12 9.89 1.33
CA LYS A 50 -18.57 9.83 1.07
C LYS A 50 -18.92 10.13 -0.40
N LYS A 51 -18.22 11.07 -1.04
CA LYS A 51 -18.42 11.43 -2.45
C LYS A 51 -18.12 10.29 -3.42
N ASP A 52 -17.30 9.33 -3.03
CA ASP A 52 -16.89 8.18 -3.84
C ASP A 52 -17.76 6.92 -3.60
N ALA A 53 -18.89 7.04 -2.89
CA ALA A 53 -19.73 5.91 -2.49
C ALA A 53 -20.15 5.02 -3.66
N LYS A 54 -20.56 5.61 -4.79
CA LYS A 54 -20.93 4.85 -6.00
C LYS A 54 -19.71 4.08 -6.55
N ARG A 55 -18.56 4.73 -6.61
CA ARG A 55 -17.32 4.15 -7.14
C ARG A 55 -16.78 3.01 -6.26
N VAL A 56 -16.79 3.16 -4.93
CA VAL A 56 -16.32 2.09 -4.05
C VAL A 56 -17.23 0.86 -4.10
N LYS A 57 -18.54 1.07 -4.23
CA LYS A 57 -19.50 -0.03 -4.40
C LYS A 57 -19.30 -0.78 -5.71
N SER A 58 -18.95 -0.10 -6.81
CA SER A 58 -18.69 -0.74 -8.10
C SER A 58 -17.45 -1.66 -8.11
N LEU A 59 -16.54 -1.52 -7.14
CA LEU A 59 -15.40 -2.44 -7.00
C LEU A 59 -15.79 -3.85 -6.54
N LYS A 60 -17.03 -4.04 -6.07
CA LYS A 60 -17.59 -5.35 -5.63
C LYS A 60 -16.64 -6.12 -4.69
N LEU A 61 -16.04 -5.41 -3.72
CA LEU A 61 -15.05 -5.96 -2.80
C LEU A 61 -15.69 -7.03 -1.89
N LYS A 62 -15.16 -8.26 -1.96
CA LYS A 62 -15.64 -9.37 -1.12
C LYS A 62 -15.02 -9.29 0.28
N ASN A 63 -15.82 -9.56 1.32
CA ASN A 63 -15.38 -9.63 2.73
C ASN A 63 -14.71 -8.34 3.25
N VAL A 64 -15.07 -7.18 2.70
CA VAL A 64 -14.55 -5.87 3.12
C VAL A 64 -15.69 -5.03 3.70
N LYS A 65 -15.55 -4.59 4.95
CA LYS A 65 -16.47 -3.62 5.54
C LYS A 65 -16.15 -2.22 5.02
N LEU A 66 -17.13 -1.55 4.48
CA LEU A 66 -17.02 -0.16 4.05
C LEU A 66 -17.39 0.77 5.20
N VAL A 67 -16.53 1.76 5.48
CA VAL A 67 -16.75 2.79 6.51
C VAL A 67 -16.53 4.16 5.87
N VAL A 68 -17.44 5.09 6.12
CA VAL A 68 -17.30 6.47 5.64
C VAL A 68 -16.21 7.19 6.44
N GLY A 69 -15.27 7.83 5.77
CA GLY A 69 -14.23 8.65 6.39
C GLY A 69 -14.78 9.92 7.03
N GLY A 70 -13.98 10.53 7.87
CA GLY A 70 -14.26 11.80 8.53
C GLY A 70 -13.61 12.99 7.83
N LYS A 71 -13.61 14.14 8.51
CA LYS A 71 -13.08 15.43 8.01
C LYS A 71 -11.57 15.38 7.73
N ASN A 72 -10.83 14.55 8.45
CA ASN A 72 -9.39 14.38 8.32
C ASN A 72 -8.98 12.89 8.48
N ARG A 73 -7.66 12.61 8.39
CA ARG A 73 -7.12 11.26 8.53
C ARG A 73 -7.43 10.65 9.90
N GLN A 74 -7.25 11.41 10.97
CA GLN A 74 -7.48 10.97 12.34
C GLN A 74 -8.94 10.58 12.58
N GLN A 75 -9.90 11.41 12.16
CA GLN A 75 -11.33 11.11 12.25
C GLN A 75 -11.71 9.90 11.40
N SER A 76 -11.11 9.75 10.22
CA SER A 76 -11.31 8.59 9.35
C SER A 76 -10.84 7.30 10.02
N THR A 77 -9.70 7.33 10.69
CA THR A 77 -9.17 6.21 11.48
C THR A 77 -10.09 5.90 12.67
N LEU A 78 -10.53 6.91 13.42
CA LEU A 78 -11.43 6.75 14.56
C LEU A 78 -12.75 6.10 14.15
N ASN A 79 -13.35 6.49 13.02
CA ASN A 79 -14.57 5.88 12.51
C ASN A 79 -14.43 4.36 12.29
N ALA A 80 -13.30 3.94 11.74
CA ALA A 80 -13.02 2.52 11.53
C ALA A 80 -12.72 1.78 12.84
N LEU A 81 -11.99 2.39 13.76
CA LEU A 81 -11.70 1.83 15.08
C LEU A 81 -12.96 1.67 15.92
N SER A 82 -13.88 2.64 15.88
CA SER A 82 -15.18 2.58 16.56
C SER A 82 -16.04 1.40 16.10
N TYR A 83 -15.97 1.04 14.82
CA TYR A 83 -16.60 -0.18 14.33
C TYR A 83 -15.89 -1.44 14.85
N LEU A 84 -14.53 -1.44 14.83
CA LEU A 84 -13.74 -2.63 15.18
C LEU A 84 -13.78 -2.99 16.66
N VAL A 85 -13.78 -2.00 17.56
CA VAL A 85 -13.71 -2.23 19.01
C VAL A 85 -14.91 -3.03 19.52
N ASN A 86 -16.03 -2.97 18.80
CA ASN A 86 -17.25 -3.72 19.10
C ASN A 86 -17.29 -5.12 18.45
N GLN A 87 -16.21 -5.53 17.73
CA GLN A 87 -16.14 -6.85 17.09
C GLN A 87 -15.46 -7.87 17.99
N LYS A 88 -16.14 -8.98 18.28
CA LYS A 88 -15.58 -10.08 19.09
C LYS A 88 -14.34 -10.71 18.39
N GLY A 89 -13.36 -11.09 19.21
CA GLY A 89 -12.17 -11.82 18.74
C GLY A 89 -11.14 -10.98 17.96
N ILE A 90 -11.25 -9.65 17.98
CA ILE A 90 -10.27 -8.73 17.38
C ILE A 90 -9.55 -7.99 18.51
N SER A 91 -8.25 -8.24 18.67
CA SER A 91 -7.42 -7.59 19.69
C SER A 91 -6.36 -6.64 19.13
N LYS A 92 -6.05 -6.79 17.84
CA LYS A 92 -5.00 -6.05 17.15
C LYS A 92 -5.52 -5.46 15.84
N VAL A 93 -4.96 -4.33 15.43
CA VAL A 93 -5.35 -3.64 14.20
C VAL A 93 -4.10 -3.19 13.44
N LEU A 94 -4.14 -3.32 12.12
CA LEU A 94 -3.20 -2.67 11.22
C LEU A 94 -3.91 -1.50 10.54
N ILE A 95 -3.26 -0.34 10.54
CA ILE A 95 -3.73 0.88 9.88
C ILE A 95 -2.78 1.17 8.72
N HIS A 96 -3.34 1.29 7.52
CA HIS A 96 -2.55 1.42 6.31
C HIS A 96 -3.11 2.48 5.37
N ASP A 97 -2.21 3.32 4.85
CA ASP A 97 -2.55 4.30 3.81
C ASP A 97 -2.66 3.60 2.44
N VAL A 98 -3.80 3.71 1.77
CA VAL A 98 -3.98 3.18 0.40
C VAL A 98 -2.94 3.70 -0.59
N ALA A 99 -2.35 4.85 -0.29
CA ALA A 99 -1.29 5.47 -1.07
C ALA A 99 0.09 4.77 -0.97
N ARG A 100 0.21 3.67 -0.23
CA ARG A 100 1.44 2.86 -0.14
C ARG A 100 1.20 1.43 -0.64
N PRO A 101 0.88 1.21 -1.92
CA PRO A 101 0.52 -0.11 -2.42
C PRO A 101 1.71 -1.06 -2.58
N ASN A 102 2.94 -0.58 -2.42
CA ASN A 102 4.14 -1.37 -2.71
C ASN A 102 4.87 -1.94 -1.48
N PHE A 103 4.18 -2.07 -0.33
CA PHE A 103 4.74 -2.83 0.80
C PHE A 103 4.96 -4.31 0.42
N SER A 104 6.04 -4.90 0.92
CA SER A 104 6.34 -6.31 0.67
C SER A 104 5.59 -7.24 1.63
N THR A 105 5.47 -8.51 1.25
CA THR A 105 4.96 -9.55 2.15
C THR A 105 5.90 -9.78 3.34
N LYS A 106 7.21 -9.58 3.15
CA LYS A 106 8.23 -9.67 4.21
C LYS A 106 8.02 -8.61 5.29
N LEU A 107 7.82 -7.34 4.89
CA LEU A 107 7.51 -6.25 5.82
C LEU A 107 6.25 -6.54 6.61
N PHE A 108 5.20 -6.97 5.92
CA PHE A 108 3.92 -7.26 6.54
C PHE A 108 4.01 -8.42 7.55
N ALA A 109 4.71 -9.50 7.19
CA ALA A 109 4.97 -10.63 8.09
C ALA A 109 5.78 -10.21 9.32
N SER A 110 6.80 -9.35 9.13
CA SER A 110 7.61 -8.80 10.23
C SER A 110 6.76 -7.97 11.21
N ILE A 111 5.83 -7.15 10.70
CA ILE A 111 4.90 -6.40 11.54
C ILE A 111 4.06 -7.37 12.39
N LEU A 112 3.45 -8.38 11.76
CA LEU A 112 2.57 -9.33 12.45
C LEU A 112 3.31 -10.15 13.52
N SER A 113 4.53 -10.59 13.24
CA SER A 113 5.34 -11.37 14.19
C SER A 113 5.71 -10.56 15.42
N ASN A 114 6.15 -9.30 15.23
CA ASN A 114 6.52 -8.41 16.32
C ASN A 114 5.31 -8.00 17.21
N MET A 115 4.10 -7.98 16.66
CA MET A 115 2.88 -7.71 17.45
C MET A 115 2.57 -8.77 18.53
N ARG A 116 3.32 -9.86 18.61
CA ARG A 116 3.21 -10.82 19.70
C ARG A 116 3.72 -10.23 21.02
N ASN A 117 4.78 -9.44 20.95
CA ASN A 117 5.54 -8.96 22.12
C ASN A 117 5.37 -7.44 22.36
N TYR A 118 4.89 -6.69 21.35
CA TYR A 118 4.79 -5.23 21.44
C TYR A 118 3.35 -4.75 21.28
N ARG A 119 3.03 -3.60 21.88
CA ARG A 119 1.70 -2.96 21.77
C ARG A 119 1.52 -2.23 20.46
N ALA A 120 2.62 -1.72 19.91
CA ALA A 120 2.64 -1.11 18.59
C ALA A 120 3.90 -1.52 17.82
N VAL A 121 3.77 -1.68 16.49
CA VAL A 121 4.88 -1.98 15.58
C VAL A 121 4.79 -1.04 14.40
N VAL A 122 5.89 -0.30 14.14
CA VAL A 122 5.93 0.76 13.15
C VAL A 122 7.17 0.63 12.29
N PRO A 123 7.02 0.53 10.95
CA PRO A 123 8.16 0.60 10.06
C PRO A 123 8.73 2.02 10.00
N LYS A 124 10.06 2.12 10.02
CA LYS A 124 10.79 3.38 9.87
C LYS A 124 11.88 3.29 8.82
N ILE A 125 12.17 4.38 8.16
CA ILE A 125 13.32 4.55 7.27
C ILE A 125 14.12 5.77 7.68
N LYS A 126 15.45 5.69 7.52
CA LYS A 126 16.35 6.80 7.86
C LYS A 126 16.10 7.98 6.92
N VAL A 127 16.23 9.16 7.47
CA VAL A 127 16.27 10.40 6.69
C VAL A 127 17.63 10.49 5.98
N GLN A 128 17.63 10.69 4.67
CA GLN A 128 18.84 10.76 3.86
C GLN A 128 19.29 12.21 3.61
N ASP A 129 18.33 13.10 3.34
CA ASP A 129 18.61 14.49 3.03
C ASP A 129 18.70 15.36 4.27
N ALA A 130 19.35 16.53 4.15
CA ALA A 130 19.41 17.52 5.22
C ALA A 130 18.01 18.13 5.45
N ILE A 131 17.59 18.16 6.74
CA ILE A 131 16.30 18.76 7.11
C ILE A 131 16.55 20.20 7.57
N LYS A 132 15.75 21.11 7.04
CA LYS A 132 15.65 22.49 7.49
C LYS A 132 14.24 22.75 8.01
N GLN A 133 14.12 23.42 9.12
CA GLN A 133 12.84 23.86 9.64
C GLN A 133 12.61 25.32 9.22
N VAL A 134 11.47 25.58 8.62
CA VAL A 134 11.03 26.96 8.33
C VAL A 134 10.46 27.54 9.61
N ILE A 135 10.99 28.68 10.06
CA ILE A 135 10.47 29.43 11.21
C ILE A 135 9.38 30.37 10.74
N ASP A 136 9.69 31.18 9.72
CA ASP A 136 8.77 32.14 9.13
C ASP A 136 8.85 32.04 7.60
N SER A 137 7.79 31.51 7.00
CA SER A 137 7.71 31.33 5.55
C SER A 137 7.58 32.65 4.78
N SER A 138 7.14 33.74 5.45
CA SER A 138 7.02 35.03 4.82
C SER A 138 8.38 35.79 4.69
N LYS A 139 9.34 35.39 5.51
CA LYS A 139 10.70 35.99 5.55
C LYS A 139 11.77 35.03 5.02
N GLU A 140 11.38 33.82 4.60
CA GLU A 140 12.31 32.73 4.22
C GLU A 140 13.35 32.43 5.34
N GLU A 141 12.96 32.59 6.60
CA GLU A 141 13.82 32.30 7.74
C GLU A 141 13.86 30.80 8.02
N TYR A 142 15.07 30.24 8.10
CA TYR A 142 15.32 28.82 8.33
C TYR A 142 16.22 28.59 9.54
N VAL A 143 15.92 27.56 10.31
CA VAL A 143 16.89 27.03 11.28
C VAL A 143 17.63 25.82 10.69
N ILE A 144 18.89 25.69 11.09
CA ILE A 144 19.64 24.45 10.88
C ILE A 144 18.90 23.34 11.61
N GLY A 145 18.45 22.34 10.85
CA GLY A 145 17.67 21.26 11.40
C GLY A 145 18.42 20.40 12.41
N LYS A 146 17.70 19.56 13.11
CA LYS A 146 18.25 18.54 14.01
C LYS A 146 19.17 17.60 13.24
N LYS A 147 20.19 17.05 13.90
CA LYS A 147 21.06 16.01 13.30
C LYS A 147 20.19 14.91 12.69
N ARG A 148 20.32 14.69 11.37
CA ARG A 148 19.50 13.73 10.62
C ARG A 148 19.62 12.29 11.15
N ASP A 149 20.73 11.95 11.80
CA ASP A 149 20.97 10.63 12.38
C ASP A 149 19.96 10.27 13.47
N ASN A 150 19.35 11.25 14.09
CA ASN A 150 18.31 11.09 15.10
C ASN A 150 16.89 11.18 14.53
N LEU A 151 16.75 11.29 13.20
CA LEU A 151 15.46 11.45 12.53
C LEU A 151 15.16 10.24 11.62
N PHE A 152 13.90 9.89 11.56
CA PHE A 152 13.41 8.85 10.66
C PHE A 152 11.99 9.17 10.19
N PHE A 153 11.65 8.66 9.02
CA PHE A 153 10.27 8.66 8.53
C PHE A 153 9.56 7.40 8.97
N THR A 154 8.33 7.53 9.42
CA THR A 154 7.45 6.39 9.66
C THR A 154 6.72 6.00 8.38
N GLN A 155 6.47 4.71 8.22
CA GLN A 155 5.67 4.18 7.13
C GLN A 155 4.44 3.46 7.66
N THR A 156 3.50 3.13 6.78
CA THR A 156 2.40 2.21 7.07
C THR A 156 2.56 0.96 6.19
N PRO A 157 2.05 -0.24 6.64
CA PRO A 157 1.13 -0.48 7.75
C PRO A 157 1.77 -0.24 9.12
N GLN A 158 1.02 0.41 10.02
CA GLN A 158 1.34 0.49 11.44
C GLN A 158 0.38 -0.43 12.19
N ALA A 159 0.90 -1.24 13.12
CA ALA A 159 0.09 -2.19 13.88
C ALA A 159 0.01 -1.78 15.35
N PHE A 160 -1.15 -2.01 15.96
CA PHE A 160 -1.46 -1.54 17.30
C PHE A 160 -2.34 -2.53 18.06
N ASN A 161 -2.30 -2.48 19.40
CA ASN A 161 -3.38 -3.00 20.24
C ASN A 161 -4.67 -2.20 19.94
N LEU A 162 -5.76 -2.91 19.63
CA LEU A 162 -6.99 -2.26 19.16
C LEU A 162 -7.62 -1.34 20.20
N LYS A 163 -7.76 -1.80 21.45
CA LYS A 163 -8.41 -1.01 22.52
C LYS A 163 -7.61 0.24 22.85
N GLU A 164 -6.27 0.09 22.89
CA GLU A 164 -5.35 1.17 23.23
C GLU A 164 -5.36 2.27 22.15
N ILE A 165 -5.17 1.91 20.87
CA ILE A 165 -5.17 2.92 19.82
C ILE A 165 -6.56 3.55 19.64
N TYR A 166 -7.64 2.82 19.84
CA TYR A 166 -8.98 3.39 19.85
C TYR A 166 -9.14 4.46 20.94
N TYR A 167 -8.71 4.15 22.16
CA TYR A 167 -8.76 5.09 23.27
C TYR A 167 -7.94 6.35 22.98
N LEU A 168 -6.70 6.18 22.49
CA LEU A 168 -5.83 7.31 22.12
C LEU A 168 -6.45 8.19 21.03
N HIS A 169 -7.06 7.62 20.00
CA HIS A 169 -7.78 8.40 19.00
C HIS A 169 -8.99 9.14 19.58
N LYS A 170 -9.74 8.51 20.47
CA LYS A 170 -10.92 9.09 21.09
C LYS A 170 -10.56 10.29 21.99
N THR A 171 -9.54 10.15 22.84
CA THR A 171 -9.14 11.18 23.81
C THR A 171 -8.36 12.33 23.17
N ASN A 172 -7.70 12.10 22.02
CA ASN A 172 -6.97 13.13 21.28
C ASN A 172 -7.74 13.62 20.04
N SER A 173 -9.04 13.44 19.99
CA SER A 173 -9.86 13.94 18.88
C SER A 173 -9.75 15.47 18.79
N GLY A 174 -9.51 15.96 17.56
CA GLY A 174 -9.31 17.40 17.30
C GLY A 174 -7.86 17.88 17.41
N LYS A 175 -6.92 17.12 17.97
CA LYS A 175 -5.49 17.46 17.96
C LYS A 175 -4.86 16.92 16.70
N TYR A 176 -4.18 17.79 15.93
CA TYR A 176 -3.47 17.35 14.72
C TYR A 176 -2.33 16.39 15.06
N LYS A 177 -2.29 15.28 14.35
CA LYS A 177 -1.21 14.29 14.38
C LYS A 177 -0.95 13.76 12.97
N ASP A 178 0.33 13.65 12.61
CA ASP A 178 0.75 13.22 11.27
C ASP A 178 0.41 11.76 10.97
N ASP A 179 0.55 10.90 11.98
CA ASP A 179 0.25 9.47 11.89
C ASP A 179 -0.30 8.92 13.22
N ASP A 180 -0.60 7.61 13.23
CA ASP A 180 -1.26 6.99 14.37
C ASP A 180 -0.29 6.77 15.54
N ILE A 181 1.02 6.51 15.26
CA ILE A 181 2.02 6.34 16.32
C ILE A 181 2.29 7.64 17.09
N SER A 182 2.07 8.79 16.48
CA SER A 182 2.24 10.11 17.14
C SER A 182 1.26 10.33 18.29
N LEU A 183 0.29 9.46 18.47
CA LEU A 183 -0.61 9.46 19.63
C LEU A 183 -0.01 8.78 20.87
N TYR A 184 1.00 7.93 20.69
CA TYR A 184 1.66 7.25 21.81
C TYR A 184 2.64 8.20 22.50
N MET A 185 2.45 8.37 23.83
CA MET A 185 3.37 9.17 24.68
C MET A 185 4.47 8.28 25.26
N ASP A 186 4.13 7.03 25.61
CA ASP A 186 5.07 6.03 26.08
C ASP A 186 5.48 5.09 24.96
N LEU A 187 6.75 5.14 24.57
CA LEU A 187 7.33 4.33 23.49
C LEU A 187 7.94 3.00 24.00
N ASN A 188 7.94 2.72 25.31
CA ASN A 188 8.60 1.53 25.89
C ASN A 188 8.07 0.20 25.33
N LYS A 189 6.80 0.18 24.90
CA LYS A 189 6.18 -1.00 24.28
C LYS A 189 5.94 -0.87 22.78
N VAL A 190 6.63 0.09 22.16
CA VAL A 190 6.61 0.32 20.71
C VAL A 190 7.86 -0.28 20.08
N LYS A 191 7.70 -1.08 19.03
CA LYS A 191 8.80 -1.59 18.23
C LYS A 191 8.87 -0.84 16.90
N PHE A 192 9.96 -0.13 16.69
CA PHE A 192 10.31 0.36 15.37
C PHE A 192 11.11 -0.72 14.64
N ILE A 193 10.64 -1.12 13.46
CA ILE A 193 11.29 -2.08 12.59
C ILE A 193 11.80 -1.38 11.32
N GLU A 194 12.73 -2.02 10.61
CA GLU A 194 13.22 -1.50 9.34
C GLU A 194 12.09 -1.49 8.31
N GLY A 195 11.89 -0.33 7.69
CA GLY A 195 10.94 -0.12 6.60
C GLY A 195 11.57 -0.39 5.23
N GLU A 196 10.84 -0.07 4.17
CA GLU A 196 11.27 -0.32 2.80
C GLU A 196 11.20 0.95 1.96
N LYS A 197 12.29 1.31 1.27
CA LYS A 197 12.30 2.44 0.34
C LYS A 197 11.25 2.27 -0.76
N SER A 198 11.04 1.03 -1.21
CA SER A 198 10.01 0.69 -2.19
C SER A 198 8.58 0.93 -1.70
N ASN A 199 8.34 0.99 -0.39
CA ASN A 199 7.05 1.28 0.23
C ASN A 199 6.83 2.80 0.38
N PHE A 200 7.18 3.56 -0.64
CA PHE A 200 6.98 5.01 -0.67
C PHE A 200 5.49 5.37 -0.76
N LYS A 201 5.17 6.59 -0.35
CA LYS A 201 3.80 7.11 -0.38
C LYS A 201 3.58 7.85 -1.69
N ILE A 202 2.61 7.42 -2.47
CA ILE A 202 2.18 8.15 -3.67
C ILE A 202 1.54 9.46 -3.23
N THR A 203 2.16 10.58 -3.55
CA THR A 203 1.66 11.92 -3.24
C THR A 203 1.16 12.66 -4.47
N ASP A 204 1.84 12.49 -5.60
CA ASP A 204 1.57 13.17 -6.87
C ASP A 204 1.54 12.19 -8.06
N LYS A 205 1.49 12.71 -9.27
CA LYS A 205 1.46 11.91 -10.50
C LYS A 205 2.79 11.21 -10.78
N LEU A 206 3.92 11.87 -10.49
CA LEU A 206 5.24 11.29 -10.73
C LEU A 206 5.46 10.05 -9.87
N ASP A 207 5.09 10.11 -8.58
CA ASP A 207 5.11 8.95 -7.71
C ASP A 207 4.30 7.77 -8.28
N PHE A 208 3.13 8.09 -8.87
CA PHE A 208 2.27 7.06 -9.46
C PHE A 208 2.88 6.47 -10.73
N GLU A 209 3.52 7.27 -11.57
CA GLU A 209 4.21 6.83 -12.77
C GLU A 209 5.41 5.94 -12.42
N ASN A 210 6.22 6.34 -11.43
CA ASN A 210 7.31 5.53 -10.90
C ASN A 210 6.81 4.16 -10.42
N LEU A 211 5.68 4.15 -9.69
CA LEU A 211 5.08 2.89 -9.27
C LEU A 211 4.60 2.06 -10.46
N ARG A 212 3.96 2.67 -11.45
CA ARG A 212 3.50 1.99 -12.66
C ARG A 212 4.66 1.31 -13.39
N ASP A 213 5.81 1.97 -13.47
CA ASP A 213 6.99 1.41 -14.14
C ASP A 213 7.60 0.24 -13.35
N ILE A 214 7.63 0.29 -12.02
CA ILE A 214 7.98 -0.87 -11.18
C ILE A 214 7.06 -2.07 -11.46
N TYR A 215 5.78 -1.84 -11.73
CA TYR A 215 4.84 -2.92 -12.06
C TYR A 215 4.96 -3.40 -13.51
N LYS A 216 5.39 -2.55 -14.44
CA LYS A 216 5.65 -2.91 -15.84
C LYS A 216 6.95 -3.71 -16.01
N SER A 217 7.97 -3.40 -15.21
CA SER A 217 9.30 -4.05 -15.30
C SER A 217 9.31 -5.54 -14.94
N LYS A 218 8.18 -6.12 -14.55
CA LYS A 218 8.01 -7.56 -14.41
C LYS A 218 7.72 -8.23 -15.77
N GLN A 219 8.53 -7.96 -16.76
CA GLN A 219 8.52 -8.74 -17.99
C GLN A 219 9.14 -10.11 -17.71
N SER A 220 8.41 -11.16 -18.05
CA SER A 220 8.95 -12.51 -18.07
C SER A 220 9.43 -12.79 -19.49
N VAL A 221 10.69 -13.14 -19.62
CA VAL A 221 11.27 -13.61 -20.89
C VAL A 221 11.37 -15.13 -20.78
N GLY A 222 10.80 -15.82 -21.75
CA GLY A 222 10.96 -17.28 -21.90
C GLY A 222 11.71 -17.59 -23.20
N ILE A 223 12.59 -18.57 -23.15
CA ILE A 223 13.22 -19.14 -24.35
C ILE A 223 12.64 -20.52 -24.53
N GLY A 224 12.09 -20.78 -25.72
CA GLY A 224 11.68 -22.11 -26.16
C GLY A 224 12.62 -22.58 -27.24
N PHE A 225 12.97 -23.85 -27.21
CA PHE A 225 13.78 -24.50 -28.25
C PHE A 225 13.07 -25.78 -28.67
N ASP A 226 12.92 -25.97 -29.98
CA ASP A 226 12.32 -27.18 -30.55
C ASP A 226 13.07 -27.57 -31.83
N VAL A 227 13.24 -28.88 -32.04
CA VAL A 227 13.97 -29.42 -33.20
C VAL A 227 13.11 -30.45 -33.91
N HIS A 228 12.83 -30.22 -35.18
CA HIS A 228 12.08 -31.13 -36.00
C HIS A 228 12.91 -31.57 -37.22
N ARG A 229 12.83 -32.86 -37.51
CA ARG A 229 13.37 -33.41 -38.76
C ARG A 229 12.56 -32.86 -39.96
N LEU A 230 13.27 -32.39 -40.98
CA LEU A 230 12.65 -32.00 -42.23
C LEU A 230 12.51 -33.22 -43.18
N VAL A 231 11.34 -33.39 -43.76
CA VAL A 231 11.05 -34.49 -44.68
C VAL A 231 10.36 -34.00 -45.94
N PRO A 232 10.56 -34.69 -47.09
CA PRO A 232 9.84 -34.37 -48.33
C PRO A 232 8.33 -34.55 -48.22
N LYS A 233 7.57 -33.87 -49.11
CA LYS A 233 6.11 -34.04 -49.24
C LYS A 233 5.28 -33.55 -48.02
N ARG A 234 5.90 -32.77 -47.12
CA ARG A 234 5.17 -32.09 -46.04
C ARG A 234 5.28 -30.54 -46.18
N LYS A 235 4.29 -29.87 -45.67
CA LYS A 235 4.30 -28.38 -45.60
C LYS A 235 5.15 -27.93 -44.41
N LEU A 236 5.90 -26.82 -44.58
CA LEU A 236 6.64 -26.17 -43.51
C LEU A 236 5.80 -25.08 -42.91
N TYR A 237 5.49 -25.19 -41.60
CA TYR A 237 4.84 -24.15 -40.81
C TYR A 237 5.81 -23.63 -39.78
N LEU A 238 6.02 -22.29 -39.70
CA LEU A 238 6.80 -21.64 -38.66
C LEU A 238 5.93 -20.53 -38.06
N ALA A 239 5.76 -20.53 -36.75
CA ALA A 239 4.91 -19.57 -36.03
C ALA A 239 3.49 -19.40 -36.63
N GLY A 240 2.90 -20.50 -37.12
CA GLY A 240 1.58 -20.50 -37.74
C GLY A 240 1.56 -20.05 -39.21
N LEU A 241 2.71 -19.65 -39.80
CA LEU A 241 2.82 -19.25 -41.21
C LEU A 241 3.27 -20.44 -42.07
N ASN A 242 2.60 -20.63 -43.19
CA ASN A 242 2.99 -21.62 -44.20
C ASN A 242 4.16 -21.06 -45.05
N ILE A 243 5.34 -21.70 -44.93
CA ILE A 243 6.53 -21.31 -45.65
C ILE A 243 6.65 -22.17 -46.92
N LYS A 244 6.85 -21.55 -48.07
CA LYS A 244 7.07 -22.26 -49.33
C LYS A 244 8.42 -22.98 -49.31
N SER A 245 8.37 -24.31 -49.18
CA SER A 245 9.57 -25.17 -49.08
C SER A 245 9.30 -26.53 -49.71
N LYS A 246 10.37 -27.20 -50.22
CA LYS A 246 10.34 -28.60 -50.70
C LYS A 246 10.27 -29.61 -49.57
N LEU A 247 10.64 -29.18 -48.35
CA LEU A 247 10.66 -30.01 -47.14
C LEU A 247 9.73 -29.38 -46.09
N GLY A 248 9.12 -30.18 -45.24
CA GLY A 248 8.31 -29.77 -44.11
C GLY A 248 8.68 -30.54 -42.85
N THR A 249 8.25 -30.06 -41.70
CA THR A 249 8.55 -30.66 -40.38
C THR A 249 7.87 -32.01 -40.18
N LEU A 250 8.62 -32.99 -39.67
CA LEU A 250 8.08 -34.25 -39.14
C LEU A 250 7.90 -34.05 -37.63
N GLY A 251 6.65 -33.94 -37.18
CA GLY A 251 6.29 -33.78 -35.78
C GLY A 251 4.80 -33.49 -35.60
N HIS A 252 4.33 -33.58 -34.37
CA HIS A 252 2.99 -33.21 -33.93
C HIS A 252 3.09 -31.97 -33.04
N SER A 253 3.07 -30.81 -33.62
CA SER A 253 2.97 -29.53 -32.91
C SER A 253 1.85 -28.72 -33.49
#